data_975dd3a2f3779034eaea15cb8bcae81a
#
_entry.id   975dd3a2f3779034eaea15cb8bcae81a
#
_cell.length_a   1.000
_cell.length_b   1.000
_cell.length_c   1.000
_cell.angle_alpha   90.00
_cell.angle_beta   90.00
_cell.angle_gamma   90.00
#
_symmetry.space_group_name_H-M   'P 1'
#
loop_
_entity.id
_entity.type
_entity.pdbx_description
1 polymer ?
#
loop_
_entity_poly.entity_id
_entity_poly.type
_entity_poly.pdbx_seq_one_letter_code
_entity_poly.pdbx_strand_id
1 'polypeptide(L)'
;LQEVPQMTASQDLKMMLGDIERLSGKILSAKEAQEVYSWIQDFGAAPEVITYAFEYCVSRGKSNVNYIAKVVADWSEKGYRTTEDVKQHLEGLDQRYAEHKRVLQALGMNRGATEAERQLIDTWIDDMHFNMERILEACGKTVSISNPNLRYVNKILENWQQEAGREGRDVNKKVTVTQPVLNKYYEFLRRKAEEEAQERKEQIYAMIPQIAEIDHKLNDLS
;
A
#
# COMPACT_ATOMS: atom_id res chain seq x y z
N LEU A 1 -33.86 32.21 -5.00
CA LEU A 1 -33.04 31.36 -5.88
C LEU A 1 -31.87 32.21 -6.34
N GLN A 2 -30.68 32.05 -5.73
CA GLN A 2 -29.44 32.65 -6.19
C GLN A 2 -28.96 31.82 -7.38
N GLU A 3 -28.89 32.47 -8.55
CA GLU A 3 -28.25 31.92 -9.74
C GLU A 3 -26.76 31.71 -9.41
N VAL A 4 -26.31 30.46 -9.44
CA VAL A 4 -24.88 30.13 -9.41
C VAL A 4 -24.30 30.60 -10.75
N PRO A 5 -23.30 31.48 -10.78
CA PRO A 5 -22.72 31.95 -12.03
C PRO A 5 -22.14 30.74 -12.79
N GLN A 6 -22.61 30.50 -14.01
CA GLN A 6 -21.96 29.55 -14.92
C GLN A 6 -20.59 30.13 -15.29
N MET A 7 -19.53 29.61 -14.67
CA MET A 7 -18.16 29.95 -15.02
C MET A 7 -17.89 29.48 -16.45
N THR A 8 -17.22 30.33 -17.23
CA THR A 8 -16.84 29.96 -18.60
C THR A 8 -15.69 28.95 -18.57
N ALA A 9 -15.65 28.01 -19.52
CA ALA A 9 -14.59 26.99 -19.63
C ALA A 9 -13.16 27.58 -19.57
N SER A 10 -12.99 28.84 -20.00
CA SER A 10 -11.73 29.60 -19.90
C SER A 10 -11.38 29.99 -18.46
N GLN A 11 -12.37 30.21 -17.59
CA GLN A 11 -12.15 30.55 -16.17
C GLN A 11 -11.79 29.32 -15.37
N ASP A 12 -12.49 28.19 -15.60
CA ASP A 12 -12.20 26.92 -14.96
C ASP A 12 -10.78 26.44 -15.25
N LEU A 13 -10.34 26.62 -16.50
CA LEU A 13 -8.99 26.30 -16.93
C LEU A 13 -7.93 27.16 -16.21
N LYS A 14 -8.15 28.46 -16.12
CA LYS A 14 -7.24 29.37 -15.41
C LYS A 14 -7.15 29.02 -13.92
N MET A 15 -8.27 28.66 -13.31
CA MET A 15 -8.31 28.24 -11.92
C MET A 15 -7.55 26.93 -11.72
N MET A 16 -7.78 25.94 -12.58
CA MET A 16 -7.06 24.67 -12.53
C MET A 16 -5.54 24.88 -12.61
N LEU A 17 -5.05 25.65 -13.58
CA LEU A 17 -3.61 25.92 -13.70
C LEU A 17 -3.05 26.67 -12.49
N GLY A 18 -3.76 27.66 -11.96
CA GLY A 18 -3.37 28.38 -10.76
C GLY A 18 -3.32 27.48 -9.52
N ASP A 19 -4.26 26.54 -9.37
CA ASP A 19 -4.27 25.57 -8.30
C ASP A 19 -3.09 24.59 -8.42
N ILE A 20 -2.79 24.13 -9.63
CA ILE A 20 -1.64 23.26 -9.90
C ILE A 20 -0.32 23.96 -9.56
N GLU A 21 -0.15 25.22 -9.93
CA GLU A 21 1.04 26.02 -9.59
C GLU A 21 1.20 26.17 -8.07
N ARG A 22 0.11 26.45 -7.37
CA ARG A 22 0.10 26.54 -5.91
C ARG A 22 0.47 25.21 -5.25
N LEU A 23 -0.11 24.08 -5.72
CA LEU A 23 0.17 22.75 -5.22
C LEU A 23 1.63 22.31 -5.48
N SER A 24 2.12 22.60 -6.68
CA SER A 24 3.48 22.24 -7.10
C SER A 24 4.57 23.13 -6.51
N GLY A 25 4.20 24.31 -5.98
CA GLY A 25 5.13 25.31 -5.48
C GLY A 25 5.99 25.95 -6.60
N LYS A 26 5.61 25.80 -7.87
CA LYS A 26 6.32 26.34 -9.03
C LYS A 26 5.34 26.87 -10.07
N ILE A 27 5.77 27.87 -10.82
CA ILE A 27 5.05 28.36 -12.01
C ILE A 27 5.27 27.36 -13.14
N LEU A 28 4.20 26.97 -13.82
CA LEU A 28 4.28 26.13 -15.00
C LEU A 28 4.85 26.90 -16.19
N SER A 29 5.79 26.32 -16.91
CA SER A 29 6.20 26.86 -18.22
C SER A 29 5.02 26.78 -19.20
N ALA A 30 5.06 27.60 -20.23
CA ALA A 30 4.01 27.59 -21.27
C ALA A 30 3.82 26.21 -21.89
N LYS A 31 4.91 25.43 -22.05
CA LYS A 31 4.88 24.07 -22.55
C LYS A 31 4.16 23.13 -21.56
N GLU A 32 4.49 23.19 -20.27
CA GLU A 32 3.85 22.36 -19.24
C GLU A 32 2.36 22.71 -19.11
N ALA A 33 2.00 23.99 -19.13
CA ALA A 33 0.60 24.42 -19.09
C ALA A 33 -0.19 23.91 -20.31
N GLN A 34 0.40 23.93 -21.50
CA GLN A 34 -0.22 23.40 -22.71
C GLN A 34 -0.36 21.88 -22.65
N GLU A 35 0.64 21.18 -22.13
CA GLU A 35 0.60 19.73 -21.93
C GLU A 35 -0.51 19.34 -20.95
N VAL A 36 -0.59 20.01 -19.79
CA VAL A 36 -1.66 19.77 -18.81
C VAL A 36 -3.05 20.05 -19.42
N TYR A 37 -3.16 21.09 -20.23
CA TYR A 37 -4.41 21.38 -20.94
C TYR A 37 -4.80 20.28 -21.92
N SER A 38 -3.84 19.70 -22.65
CA SER A 38 -4.14 18.65 -23.62
C SER A 38 -4.75 17.40 -22.98
N TRP A 39 -4.49 17.13 -21.69
CA TRP A 39 -5.05 15.94 -20.99
C TRP A 39 -6.57 15.95 -20.88
N ILE A 40 -7.18 17.14 -20.93
CA ILE A 40 -8.65 17.25 -21.00
C ILE A 40 -9.16 16.64 -22.31
N GLN A 41 -8.46 16.85 -23.42
CA GLN A 41 -8.83 16.36 -24.74
C GLN A 41 -8.31 14.95 -25.01
N ASP A 42 -7.04 14.69 -24.69
CA ASP A 42 -6.34 13.44 -24.98
C ASP A 42 -6.85 12.28 -24.11
N PHE A 43 -7.11 12.55 -22.83
CA PHE A 43 -7.56 11.54 -21.87
C PHE A 43 -9.05 11.67 -21.48
N GLY A 44 -9.71 12.77 -21.87
CA GLY A 44 -11.06 13.09 -21.40
C GLY A 44 -11.13 13.32 -19.91
N ALA A 45 -10.02 13.74 -19.29
CA ALA A 45 -9.94 13.96 -17.85
C ALA A 45 -10.62 15.28 -17.46
N ALA A 46 -11.43 15.25 -16.41
CA ALA A 46 -12.05 16.46 -15.88
C ALA A 46 -10.99 17.34 -15.15
N PRO A 47 -11.10 18.68 -15.20
CA PRO A 47 -10.15 19.59 -14.55
C PRO A 47 -9.91 19.29 -13.07
N GLU A 48 -10.95 18.92 -12.32
CA GLU A 48 -10.85 18.56 -10.92
C GLU A 48 -10.05 17.25 -10.69
N VAL A 49 -10.15 16.29 -11.62
CA VAL A 49 -9.36 15.04 -11.56
C VAL A 49 -7.89 15.31 -11.84
N ILE A 50 -7.60 16.21 -12.79
CA ILE A 50 -6.23 16.64 -13.09
C ILE A 50 -5.63 17.35 -11.87
N THR A 51 -6.35 18.31 -11.28
CA THR A 51 -5.90 19.03 -10.07
C THR A 51 -5.62 18.06 -8.93
N TYR A 52 -6.52 17.09 -8.72
CA TYR A 52 -6.37 16.06 -7.69
C TYR A 52 -5.16 15.13 -7.97
N ALA A 53 -4.85 14.84 -9.24
CA ALA A 53 -3.66 14.08 -9.59
C ALA A 53 -2.37 14.81 -9.20
N PHE A 54 -2.32 16.13 -9.37
CA PHE A 54 -1.20 16.92 -8.88
C PHE A 54 -1.11 16.89 -7.34
N GLU A 55 -2.20 17.12 -6.63
CA GLU A 55 -2.25 17.03 -5.16
C GLU A 55 -1.73 15.67 -4.68
N TYR A 56 -2.26 14.59 -5.22
CA TYR A 56 -1.89 13.22 -4.87
C TYR A 56 -0.41 12.93 -5.13
N CYS A 57 0.11 13.31 -6.30
CA CYS A 57 1.50 13.04 -6.67
C CYS A 57 2.48 13.92 -5.88
N VAL A 58 2.19 15.20 -5.73
CA VAL A 58 3.05 16.14 -4.99
C VAL A 58 3.14 15.79 -3.51
N SER A 59 2.03 15.37 -2.88
CA SER A 59 2.05 14.90 -1.48
C SER A 59 2.95 13.67 -1.28
N ARG A 60 3.25 12.94 -2.35
CA ARG A 60 4.18 11.79 -2.37
C ARG A 60 5.58 12.13 -2.90
N GLY A 61 5.89 13.43 -3.02
CA GLY A 61 7.18 13.92 -3.52
C GLY A 61 7.40 13.71 -5.03
N LYS A 62 6.32 13.53 -5.81
CA LYS A 62 6.36 13.32 -7.26
C LYS A 62 5.73 14.53 -7.98
N SER A 63 6.56 15.53 -8.32
CA SER A 63 6.11 16.76 -8.97
C SER A 63 6.43 16.83 -10.48
N ASN A 64 6.92 15.75 -11.08
CA ASN A 64 7.24 15.72 -12.51
C ASN A 64 5.96 15.59 -13.34
N VAL A 65 5.73 16.53 -14.28
CA VAL A 65 4.52 16.61 -15.12
C VAL A 65 4.33 15.33 -15.94
N ASN A 66 5.39 14.78 -16.54
CA ASN A 66 5.30 13.52 -17.31
C ASN A 66 4.92 12.31 -16.45
N TYR A 67 5.29 12.30 -15.16
CA TYR A 67 4.84 11.27 -14.23
C TYR A 67 3.34 11.42 -13.94
N ILE A 68 2.90 12.65 -13.67
CA ILE A 68 1.49 12.96 -13.38
C ILE A 68 0.62 12.68 -14.61
N ALA A 69 1.10 12.97 -15.83
CA ALA A 69 0.42 12.60 -17.08
C ALA A 69 0.06 11.12 -17.13
N LYS A 70 1.00 10.23 -16.76
CA LYS A 70 0.76 8.79 -16.72
C LYS A 70 -0.30 8.38 -15.68
N VAL A 71 -0.32 9.08 -14.55
CA VAL A 71 -1.33 8.83 -13.50
C VAL A 71 -2.71 9.26 -13.99
N VAL A 72 -2.82 10.44 -14.63
CA VAL A 72 -4.10 10.91 -15.21
C VAL A 72 -4.58 10.00 -16.32
N ALA A 73 -3.67 9.54 -17.20
CA ALA A 73 -4.00 8.60 -18.27
C ALA A 73 -4.52 7.26 -17.69
N ASP A 74 -3.83 6.68 -16.71
CA ASP A 74 -4.24 5.43 -16.04
C ASP A 74 -5.63 5.56 -15.39
N TRP A 75 -5.89 6.68 -14.70
CA TRP A 75 -7.19 6.93 -14.10
C TRP A 75 -8.30 7.09 -15.15
N SER A 76 -8.00 7.75 -16.25
CA SER A 76 -8.94 7.93 -17.36
C SER A 76 -9.24 6.62 -18.09
N GLU A 77 -8.24 5.78 -18.32
CA GLU A 77 -8.40 4.43 -18.90
C GLU A 77 -9.27 3.52 -18.02
N LYS A 78 -9.13 3.66 -16.68
CA LYS A 78 -9.97 2.95 -15.70
C LYS A 78 -11.39 3.51 -15.59
N GLY A 79 -11.68 4.61 -16.29
CA GLY A 79 -12.99 5.24 -16.33
C GLY A 79 -13.31 6.14 -15.15
N TYR A 80 -12.31 6.53 -14.34
CA TYR A 80 -12.51 7.47 -13.23
C TYR A 80 -12.75 8.88 -13.80
N ARG A 81 -13.94 9.42 -13.57
CA ARG A 81 -14.38 10.70 -14.13
C ARG A 81 -14.47 11.80 -13.09
N THR A 82 -14.56 11.46 -11.83
CA THR A 82 -14.67 12.39 -10.71
C THR A 82 -13.55 12.17 -9.70
N THR A 83 -13.28 13.17 -8.87
CA THR A 83 -12.34 13.02 -7.74
C THR A 83 -12.78 11.95 -6.74
N GLU A 84 -14.10 11.72 -6.63
CA GLU A 84 -14.65 10.71 -5.74
C GLU A 84 -14.34 9.29 -6.23
N ASP A 85 -14.47 9.03 -7.55
CA ASP A 85 -14.06 7.75 -8.16
C ASP A 85 -12.60 7.44 -7.85
N VAL A 86 -11.73 8.46 -8.00
CA VAL A 86 -10.30 8.31 -7.72
C VAL A 86 -10.04 8.05 -6.24
N LYS A 87 -10.68 8.79 -5.33
CA LYS A 87 -10.52 8.60 -3.88
C LYS A 87 -10.91 7.19 -3.46
N GLN A 88 -12.07 6.73 -3.91
CA GLN A 88 -12.55 5.39 -3.63
C GLN A 88 -11.58 4.31 -4.13
N HIS A 89 -11.01 4.51 -5.32
CA HIS A 89 -9.98 3.62 -5.85
C HIS A 89 -8.71 3.60 -4.97
N LEU A 90 -8.23 4.79 -4.59
CA LEU A 90 -7.01 4.91 -3.78
C LEU A 90 -7.20 4.34 -2.38
N GLU A 91 -8.35 4.56 -1.76
CA GLU A 91 -8.72 3.94 -0.48
C GLU A 91 -8.73 2.41 -0.59
N GLY A 92 -9.28 1.88 -1.69
CA GLY A 92 -9.25 0.44 -1.97
C GLY A 92 -7.82 -0.11 -2.11
N LEU A 93 -6.92 0.62 -2.77
CA LEU A 93 -5.50 0.24 -2.88
C LEU A 93 -4.79 0.28 -1.53
N ASP A 94 -5.03 1.32 -0.73
CA ASP A 94 -4.43 1.45 0.60
C ASP A 94 -4.94 0.35 1.54
N GLN A 95 -6.23 0.02 1.48
CA GLN A 95 -6.81 -1.09 2.22
C GLN A 95 -6.18 -2.42 1.80
N ARG A 96 -6.09 -2.71 0.49
CA ARG A 96 -5.49 -3.93 -0.03
C ARG A 96 -4.02 -4.05 0.35
N TYR A 97 -3.27 -2.97 0.28
CA TYR A 97 -1.89 -2.93 0.76
C TYR A 97 -1.79 -3.25 2.26
N ALA A 98 -2.68 -2.70 3.07
CA ALA A 98 -2.73 -2.98 4.50
C ALA A 98 -3.07 -4.47 4.78
N GLU A 99 -3.96 -5.06 3.99
CA GLU A 99 -4.31 -6.49 4.07
C GLU A 99 -3.11 -7.38 3.74
N HIS A 100 -2.41 -7.12 2.65
CA HIS A 100 -1.17 -7.84 2.30
C HIS A 100 -0.12 -7.74 3.42
N LYS A 101 0.08 -6.53 3.95
CA LYS A 101 1.03 -6.28 5.03
C LYS A 101 0.66 -7.07 6.30
N ARG A 102 -0.63 -7.11 6.66
CA ARG A 102 -1.11 -7.88 7.82
C ARG A 102 -0.83 -9.37 7.69
N VAL A 103 -1.04 -9.95 6.49
CA VAL A 103 -0.75 -11.36 6.23
C VAL A 103 0.75 -11.65 6.37
N LEU A 104 1.61 -10.83 5.79
CA LEU A 104 3.06 -11.01 5.90
C LEU A 104 3.55 -10.86 7.34
N GLN A 105 3.04 -9.87 8.07
CA GLN A 105 3.35 -9.69 9.48
C GLN A 105 2.93 -10.88 10.33
N ALA A 106 1.77 -11.48 10.01
CA ALA A 106 1.31 -12.68 10.68
C ALA A 106 2.25 -13.89 10.50
N LEU A 107 3.05 -13.89 9.43
CA LEU A 107 4.10 -14.87 9.16
C LEU A 107 5.49 -14.44 9.67
N GLY A 108 5.58 -13.29 10.36
CA GLY A 108 6.82 -12.74 10.88
C GLY A 108 7.69 -12.06 9.81
N MET A 109 7.11 -11.68 8.68
CA MET A 109 7.83 -11.01 7.59
C MET A 109 7.61 -9.49 7.66
N ASN A 110 8.66 -8.73 8.01
CA ASN A 110 8.63 -7.26 8.11
C ASN A 110 9.07 -6.57 6.80
N ARG A 111 8.49 -6.98 5.68
CA ARG A 111 8.76 -6.41 4.35
C ARG A 111 7.47 -6.23 3.56
N GLY A 112 7.55 -5.53 2.44
CA GLY A 112 6.45 -5.48 1.47
C GLY A 112 6.25 -6.82 0.75
N ALA A 113 5.03 -7.09 0.34
CA ALA A 113 4.69 -8.26 -0.47
C ALA A 113 5.28 -8.14 -1.88
N THR A 114 5.86 -9.21 -2.38
CA THR A 114 6.22 -9.34 -3.80
C THR A 114 4.95 -9.45 -4.65
N GLU A 115 5.08 -9.29 -5.97
CA GLU A 115 3.92 -9.39 -6.87
C GLU A 115 3.23 -10.76 -6.77
N ALA A 116 3.99 -11.84 -6.77
CA ALA A 116 3.44 -13.20 -6.65
C ALA A 116 2.74 -13.42 -5.30
N GLU A 117 3.25 -12.83 -4.22
CA GLU A 117 2.63 -12.90 -2.90
C GLU A 117 1.31 -12.10 -2.84
N ARG A 118 1.27 -10.91 -3.48
CA ARG A 118 0.04 -10.13 -3.61
C ARG A 118 -1.03 -10.92 -4.33
N GLN A 119 -0.72 -11.44 -5.52
CA GLN A 119 -1.65 -12.24 -6.31
C GLN A 119 -2.19 -13.43 -5.54
N LEU A 120 -1.34 -14.12 -4.80
CA LEU A 120 -1.77 -15.26 -3.99
C LEU A 120 -2.73 -14.86 -2.86
N ILE A 121 -2.45 -13.74 -2.17
CA ILE A 121 -3.32 -13.24 -1.10
C ILE A 121 -4.63 -12.72 -1.69
N ASP A 122 -4.59 -12.04 -2.84
CA ASP A 122 -5.78 -11.57 -3.54
C ASP A 122 -6.67 -12.76 -3.96
N THR A 123 -6.10 -13.86 -4.45
CA THR A 123 -6.84 -15.10 -4.72
C THR A 123 -7.59 -15.59 -3.49
N TRP A 124 -6.99 -15.54 -2.31
CA TRP A 124 -7.69 -15.98 -1.08
C TRP A 124 -8.87 -15.09 -0.74
N ILE A 125 -8.75 -13.79 -0.97
CA ILE A 125 -9.79 -12.80 -0.64
C ILE A 125 -10.87 -12.78 -1.73
N ASP A 126 -10.48 -12.63 -2.99
CA ASP A 126 -11.39 -12.33 -4.09
C ASP A 126 -11.99 -13.61 -4.71
N ASP A 127 -11.19 -14.66 -4.93
CA ASP A 127 -11.64 -15.88 -5.60
C ASP A 127 -12.15 -16.94 -4.60
N MET A 128 -11.42 -17.13 -3.50
CA MET A 128 -11.77 -18.12 -2.47
C MET A 128 -12.73 -17.54 -1.42
N HIS A 129 -12.95 -16.21 -1.43
CA HIS A 129 -13.86 -15.47 -0.55
C HIS A 129 -13.57 -15.61 0.95
N PHE A 130 -12.31 -15.81 1.32
CA PHE A 130 -11.92 -15.81 2.71
C PHE A 130 -11.82 -14.39 3.26
N ASN A 131 -12.44 -14.15 4.41
CA ASN A 131 -12.22 -12.91 5.14
C ASN A 131 -10.83 -12.90 5.81
N MET A 132 -10.37 -11.71 6.17
CA MET A 132 -9.04 -11.51 6.76
C MET A 132 -8.86 -12.28 8.07
N GLU A 133 -9.90 -12.41 8.90
CA GLU A 133 -9.84 -13.15 10.16
C GLU A 133 -9.50 -14.62 9.91
N ARG A 134 -10.11 -15.21 8.89
CA ARG A 134 -9.91 -16.62 8.53
C ARG A 134 -8.52 -16.85 7.92
N ILE A 135 -8.05 -15.91 7.10
CA ILE A 135 -6.69 -15.94 6.55
C ILE A 135 -5.64 -15.85 7.68
N LEU A 136 -5.83 -14.94 8.63
CA LEU A 136 -4.92 -14.79 9.77
C LEU A 136 -4.95 -16.02 10.69
N GLU A 137 -6.09 -16.69 10.84
CA GLU A 137 -6.15 -17.97 11.55
C GLU A 137 -5.31 -19.04 10.84
N ALA A 138 -5.38 -19.12 9.50
CA ALA A 138 -4.55 -20.04 8.74
C ALA A 138 -3.05 -19.71 8.90
N CYS A 139 -2.68 -18.43 8.90
CA CYS A 139 -1.31 -17.99 9.22
C CYS A 139 -0.90 -18.44 10.62
N GLY A 140 -1.78 -18.28 11.62
CA GLY A 140 -1.53 -18.74 13.01
C GLY A 140 -1.24 -20.24 13.14
N LYS A 141 -1.83 -21.07 12.28
CA LYS A 141 -1.54 -22.51 12.26
C LYS A 141 -0.14 -22.85 11.73
N THR A 142 0.50 -21.91 11.05
CA THR A 142 1.88 -22.09 10.56
C THR A 142 2.95 -21.70 11.57
N VAL A 143 2.57 -21.07 12.67
CA VAL A 143 3.52 -20.56 13.71
C VAL A 143 4.28 -21.68 14.41
N SER A 144 3.74 -22.91 14.44
CA SER A 144 4.41 -24.09 14.99
C SER A 144 5.42 -24.73 14.04
N ILE A 145 5.58 -24.19 12.82
CA ILE A 145 6.47 -24.74 11.79
C ILE A 145 7.74 -23.90 11.75
N SER A 146 8.88 -24.56 11.56
CA SER A 146 10.21 -23.90 11.52
C SER A 146 10.35 -22.82 10.46
N ASN A 147 9.53 -22.84 9.41
CA ASN A 147 9.57 -21.85 8.33
C ASN A 147 8.15 -21.52 7.83
N PRO A 148 7.41 -20.61 8.52
CA PRO A 148 6.10 -20.17 8.08
C PRO A 148 6.18 -19.55 6.68
N ASN A 149 5.32 -19.97 5.76
CA ASN A 149 5.29 -19.44 4.40
C ASN A 149 3.89 -19.47 3.79
N LEU A 150 3.67 -18.61 2.79
CA LEU A 150 2.37 -18.44 2.13
C LEU A 150 1.88 -19.73 1.42
N ARG A 151 2.78 -20.59 0.93
CA ARG A 151 2.38 -21.85 0.29
C ARG A 151 1.70 -22.79 1.27
N TYR A 152 2.16 -22.81 2.51
CA TYR A 152 1.55 -23.63 3.54
C TYR A 152 0.21 -23.08 3.98
N VAL A 153 0.09 -21.73 4.10
CA VAL A 153 -1.18 -21.05 4.34
C VAL A 153 -2.18 -21.39 3.23
N ASN A 154 -1.77 -21.32 1.98
CA ASN A 154 -2.59 -21.66 0.82
C ASN A 154 -3.15 -23.07 0.93
N LYS A 155 -2.32 -24.04 1.30
CA LYS A 155 -2.74 -25.44 1.49
C LYS A 155 -3.82 -25.60 2.57
N ILE A 156 -3.69 -24.84 3.67
CA ILE A 156 -4.69 -24.83 4.73
C ILE A 156 -6.03 -24.26 4.22
N LEU A 157 -5.98 -23.13 3.50
CA LEU A 157 -7.17 -22.48 2.97
C LEU A 157 -7.86 -23.34 1.89
N GLU A 158 -7.10 -23.96 1.00
CA GLU A 158 -7.63 -24.92 0.02
C GLU A 158 -8.36 -26.11 0.70
N ASN A 159 -7.78 -26.67 1.76
CA ASN A 159 -8.43 -27.74 2.51
C ASN A 159 -9.74 -27.26 3.17
N TRP A 160 -9.72 -26.07 3.76
CA TRP A 160 -10.94 -25.50 4.38
C TRP A 160 -12.03 -25.18 3.34
N GLN A 161 -11.65 -24.72 2.16
CA GLN A 161 -12.59 -24.49 1.08
C GLN A 161 -13.24 -25.81 0.60
N GLN A 162 -12.43 -26.87 0.45
CA GLN A 162 -12.94 -28.20 0.08
C GLN A 162 -13.86 -28.78 1.15
N GLU A 163 -13.50 -28.66 2.42
CA GLU A 163 -14.35 -29.11 3.54
C GLU A 163 -15.67 -28.34 3.60
N ALA A 164 -15.61 -27.01 3.47
CA ALA A 164 -16.80 -26.17 3.44
C ALA A 164 -17.73 -26.52 2.25
N GLY A 165 -17.14 -26.75 1.07
CA GLY A 165 -17.90 -27.15 -0.11
C GLY A 165 -18.57 -28.52 0.03
N ARG A 166 -17.93 -29.51 0.68
CA ARG A 166 -18.51 -30.81 0.96
C ARG A 166 -19.68 -30.75 1.94
N GLU A 167 -19.63 -29.82 2.88
CA GLU A 167 -20.61 -29.71 3.96
C GLU A 167 -21.65 -28.60 3.74
N GLY A 168 -21.57 -27.88 2.59
CA GLY A 168 -22.44 -26.76 2.27
C GLY A 168 -22.36 -25.61 3.28
N ARG A 169 -21.18 -25.42 3.91
CA ARG A 169 -20.93 -24.41 4.93
C ARG A 169 -20.23 -23.17 4.35
N ASP A 170 -20.46 -22.03 4.96
CA ASP A 170 -19.68 -20.81 4.69
C ASP A 170 -18.22 -21.00 5.12
N VAL A 171 -17.28 -20.74 4.22
CA VAL A 171 -15.83 -20.77 4.47
C VAL A 171 -15.41 -19.80 5.56
N ASN A 172 -16.18 -18.75 5.78
CA ASN A 172 -15.96 -17.67 6.75
C ASN A 172 -16.67 -17.91 8.09
N LYS A 173 -17.22 -19.09 8.33
CA LYS A 173 -17.84 -19.36 9.61
C LYS A 173 -16.87 -18.93 10.72
N LYS A 174 -17.28 -17.93 11.54
CA LYS A 174 -16.48 -17.40 12.64
C LYS A 174 -15.98 -18.58 13.48
N VAL A 175 -14.70 -18.86 13.34
CA VAL A 175 -14.02 -19.62 14.38
C VAL A 175 -13.87 -18.63 15.50
N THR A 176 -14.44 -18.93 16.65
CA THR A 176 -14.15 -18.21 17.87
C THR A 176 -12.66 -18.44 18.12
N VAL A 177 -11.81 -17.50 17.67
CA VAL A 177 -10.39 -17.55 18.02
C VAL A 177 -10.36 -17.42 19.52
N THR A 178 -10.15 -18.54 20.20
CA THR A 178 -10.12 -18.55 21.65
C THR A 178 -8.94 -17.68 22.09
N GLN A 179 -9.16 -16.81 23.09
CA GLN A 179 -8.13 -15.91 23.65
C GLN A 179 -6.75 -16.59 23.83
N PRO A 180 -6.64 -17.88 24.17
CA PRO A 180 -5.37 -18.62 24.21
C PRO A 180 -4.59 -18.69 22.89
N VAL A 181 -5.27 -18.75 21.75
CA VAL A 181 -4.59 -18.79 20.42
C VAL A 181 -4.06 -17.42 20.05
N LEU A 182 -4.85 -16.36 20.32
CA LEU A 182 -4.39 -14.98 20.15
C LEU A 182 -3.20 -14.66 21.06
N ASN A 183 -3.26 -15.09 22.32
CA ASN A 183 -2.18 -14.87 23.27
C ASN A 183 -0.88 -15.55 22.83
N LYS A 184 -0.92 -16.82 22.39
CA LYS A 184 0.25 -17.53 21.84
C LYS A 184 0.84 -16.80 20.62
N TYR A 185 -0.01 -16.25 19.77
CA TYR A 185 0.42 -15.50 18.60
C TYR A 185 1.14 -14.19 18.99
N TYR A 186 0.56 -13.43 19.95
CA TYR A 186 1.20 -12.22 20.45
C TYR A 186 2.49 -12.50 21.23
N GLU A 187 2.56 -13.59 21.98
CA GLU A 187 3.80 -14.03 22.64
C GLU A 187 4.89 -14.39 21.64
N PHE A 188 4.53 -15.09 20.55
CA PHE A 188 5.47 -15.39 19.47
C PHE A 188 6.01 -14.12 18.80
N LEU A 189 5.14 -13.17 18.44
CA LEU A 189 5.56 -11.90 17.84
C LEU A 189 6.48 -11.10 18.75
N ARG A 190 6.16 -11.07 20.06
CA ARG A 190 6.99 -10.40 21.06
C ARG A 190 8.38 -11.05 21.15
N ARG A 191 8.44 -12.38 21.26
CA ARG A 191 9.71 -13.10 21.32
C ARG A 191 10.56 -12.88 20.09
N LYS A 192 9.98 -12.94 18.89
CA LYS A 192 10.71 -12.64 17.64
C LYS A 192 11.25 -11.21 17.59
N ALA A 193 10.44 -10.24 18.02
CA ALA A 193 10.89 -8.86 18.09
C ALA A 193 12.03 -8.65 19.11
N GLU A 194 11.99 -9.38 20.22
CA GLU A 194 13.06 -9.37 21.24
C GLU A 194 14.34 -10.03 20.70
N GLU A 195 14.23 -11.18 20.00
CA GLU A 195 15.35 -11.85 19.34
C GLU A 195 16.02 -10.94 18.29
N GLU A 196 15.24 -10.31 17.39
CA GLU A 196 15.76 -9.39 16.38
C GLU A 196 16.37 -8.11 16.99
N ALA A 197 15.83 -7.64 18.10
CA ALA A 197 16.38 -6.50 18.82
C ALA A 197 17.72 -6.87 19.49
N GLN A 198 17.82 -8.07 20.03
CA GLN A 198 19.04 -8.59 20.64
C GLN A 198 20.14 -8.80 19.61
N GLU A 199 19.81 -9.43 18.46
CA GLU A 199 20.77 -9.60 17.35
C GLU A 199 21.32 -8.26 16.85
N ARG A 200 20.44 -7.27 16.67
CA ARG A 200 20.86 -5.91 16.29
C ARG A 200 21.78 -5.27 17.33
N LYS A 201 21.47 -5.47 18.61
CA LYS A 201 22.30 -4.98 19.71
C LYS A 201 23.68 -5.61 19.71
N GLU A 202 23.75 -6.92 19.50
CA GLU A 202 25.04 -7.65 19.41
C GLU A 202 25.85 -7.21 18.20
N GLN A 203 25.20 -6.99 17.03
CA GLN A 203 25.88 -6.43 15.84
C GLN A 203 26.46 -5.04 16.13
N ILE A 204 25.71 -4.16 16.80
CA ILE A 204 26.21 -2.82 17.18
C ILE A 204 27.39 -2.94 18.13
N TYR A 205 27.31 -3.80 19.16
CA TYR A 205 28.41 -4.00 20.09
C TYR A 205 29.66 -4.59 19.41
N ALA A 206 29.52 -5.47 18.43
CA ALA A 206 30.60 -6.01 17.64
C ALA A 206 31.29 -4.95 16.75
N MET A 207 30.57 -3.88 16.39
CA MET A 207 31.14 -2.77 15.60
C MET A 207 31.91 -1.74 16.46
N ILE A 208 31.64 -1.64 17.76
CA ILE A 208 32.24 -0.64 18.64
C ILE A 208 33.79 -0.70 18.63
N PRO A 209 34.45 -1.88 18.73
CA PRO A 209 35.91 -1.97 18.67
C PRO A 209 36.47 -1.47 17.35
N GLN A 210 35.82 -1.73 16.23
CA GLN A 210 36.22 -1.28 14.90
C GLN A 210 36.13 0.24 14.76
N ILE A 211 35.08 0.85 15.31
CA ILE A 211 34.89 2.30 15.34
C ILE A 211 36.01 2.96 16.19
N ALA A 212 36.32 2.39 17.35
CA ALA A 212 37.41 2.89 18.23
C ALA A 212 38.79 2.79 17.56
N GLU A 213 39.03 1.74 16.78
CA GLU A 213 40.27 1.59 16.02
C GLU A 213 40.40 2.63 14.88
N ILE A 214 39.29 2.94 14.22
CA ILE A 214 39.24 3.97 13.17
C ILE A 214 39.47 5.36 13.78
N ASP A 215 38.90 5.65 14.93
CA ASP A 215 39.03 6.93 15.64
C ASP A 215 40.48 7.14 16.10
N HIS A 216 41.16 6.08 16.60
CA HIS A 216 42.56 6.11 16.94
C HIS A 216 43.44 6.40 15.70
N LYS A 217 43.19 5.73 14.57
CA LYS A 217 43.95 5.95 13.32
C LYS A 217 43.74 7.36 12.75
N LEU A 218 42.57 7.96 12.92
CA LEU A 218 42.30 9.34 12.50
C LEU A 218 43.04 10.36 13.38
N ASN A 219 43.14 10.11 14.67
CA ASN A 219 43.87 10.97 15.59
C ASN A 219 45.40 10.89 15.40
N ASP A 220 45.93 9.76 14.94
CA ASP A 220 47.36 9.58 14.62
C ASP A 220 47.79 10.26 13.31
N LEU A 221 46.82 10.68 12.48
CA LEU A 221 47.04 11.38 11.21
C LEU A 221 46.84 12.91 11.30
N SER A 222 46.50 13.44 12.47
CA SER A 222 46.29 14.86 12.77
C SER A 222 47.51 15.47 13.48
#